data_a468a75a3ef38d236fca8ebc0780dcc9
#
_entry.id   a468a75a3ef38d236fca8ebc0780dcc9
#
_cell.length_a   1.000
_cell.length_b   1.000
_cell.length_c   1.000
_cell.angle_alpha   90.00
_cell.angle_beta   90.00
_cell.angle_gamma   90.00
#
_symmetry.space_group_name_H-M   'P 1'
#
loop_
_entity.id
_entity.type
_entity.pdbx_description
1 polymer ?
#
loop_
_entity_poly.entity_id
_entity_poly.type
_entity_poly.pdbx_seq_one_letter_code
_entity_poly.pdbx_strand_id
1 'polypeptide(L)'
;LGDVEMTEEAHDFINRGLMLFPDNLILKDELCYNLEIEGDIKRAIEVCNELIDKNPYSNDYWFTLGRLYSISGDYEKAIEAFDFALTCDDSNEELKILKAYCLYMNENYEKAIEVYNDIATTDDIHIRITPLLAECYIKLENYEKAYVLLKELLRQNRQLKDSSIYINYIRCCVETGRDKEASDALMQASRLFPKNIRILSLLALTYLENGDEHKAMEATERLFTALDQVEDKQQEDFE
;
A
#
# COMPACT_ATOMS: atom_id res chain seq x y z
N LEU A 1 -6.44 19.60 -15.98
CA LEU A 1 -6.08 21.01 -16.25
C LEU A 1 -6.71 21.96 -15.21
N GLY A 2 -7.99 21.83 -14.88
CA GLY A 2 -8.67 22.72 -13.91
C GLY A 2 -8.14 22.61 -12.48
N ASP A 3 -7.76 21.41 -12.03
CA ASP A 3 -7.27 21.19 -10.67
C ASP A 3 -5.85 21.75 -10.46
N VAL A 4 -5.01 21.76 -11.50
CA VAL A 4 -3.64 22.32 -11.45
C VAL A 4 -3.68 23.85 -11.42
N GLU A 5 -4.56 24.50 -12.20
CA GLU A 5 -4.73 25.97 -12.17
C GLU A 5 -5.24 26.44 -10.80
N MET A 6 -6.15 25.67 -10.15
CA MET A 6 -6.64 26.00 -8.81
C MET A 6 -5.55 25.89 -7.73
N THR A 7 -4.60 24.97 -7.87
CA THR A 7 -3.46 24.83 -6.93
C THR A 7 -2.45 25.96 -7.08
N GLU A 8 -2.13 26.42 -8.28
CA GLU A 8 -1.24 27.57 -8.51
C GLU A 8 -1.79 28.88 -7.92
N GLU A 9 -3.11 29.14 -8.13
CA GLU A 9 -3.78 30.31 -7.54
C GLU A 9 -3.79 30.25 -6.02
N ALA A 10 -4.09 29.08 -5.42
CA ALA A 10 -4.05 28.88 -3.97
C ALA A 10 -2.65 29.15 -3.41
N HIS A 11 -1.61 28.65 -4.07
CA HIS A 11 -0.22 28.86 -3.70
C HIS A 11 0.14 30.36 -3.71
N ASP A 12 -0.25 31.13 -4.73
CA ASP A 12 -0.01 32.57 -4.78
C ASP A 12 -0.70 33.30 -3.63
N PHE A 13 -1.98 32.97 -3.33
CA PHE A 13 -2.71 33.55 -2.21
C PHE A 13 -2.06 33.26 -0.86
N ILE A 14 -1.60 32.01 -0.63
CA ILE A 14 -0.94 31.62 0.59
C ILE A 14 0.40 32.37 0.75
N ASN A 15 1.21 32.44 -0.31
CA ASN A 15 2.48 33.16 -0.30
C ASN A 15 2.28 34.65 0.00
N ARG A 16 1.30 35.29 -0.61
CA ARG A 16 0.95 36.70 -0.34
C ARG A 16 0.49 36.90 1.09
N GLY A 17 -0.28 35.96 1.61
CA GLY A 17 -0.69 35.95 3.02
C GLY A 17 0.51 35.82 3.96
N LEU A 18 1.46 34.95 3.66
CA LEU A 18 2.68 34.74 4.45
C LEU A 18 3.65 35.92 4.36
N MET A 19 3.67 36.69 3.24
CA MET A 19 4.42 37.95 3.19
C MET A 19 3.90 39.00 4.20
N LEU A 20 2.60 38.99 4.48
CA LEU A 20 1.99 39.90 5.44
C LEU A 20 2.02 39.31 6.88
N PHE A 21 1.90 38.01 7.01
CA PHE A 21 1.80 37.29 8.28
C PHE A 21 2.72 36.05 8.27
N PRO A 22 4.05 36.23 8.36
CA PRO A 22 5.03 35.14 8.17
C PRO A 22 4.96 34.02 9.23
N ASP A 23 4.44 34.33 10.41
CA ASP A 23 4.29 33.37 11.52
C ASP A 23 2.86 32.80 11.64
N ASN A 24 2.01 32.99 10.63
CA ASN A 24 0.64 32.48 10.65
C ASN A 24 0.66 30.96 10.42
N LEU A 25 0.35 30.17 11.46
CA LEU A 25 0.40 28.71 11.42
C LEU A 25 -0.64 28.11 10.47
N ILE A 26 -1.82 28.74 10.35
CA ILE A 26 -2.87 28.24 9.44
C ILE A 26 -2.40 28.35 7.98
N LEU A 27 -1.79 29.49 7.61
CA LEU A 27 -1.27 29.66 6.24
C LEU A 27 -0.08 28.73 5.96
N LYS A 28 0.76 28.42 6.98
CA LYS A 28 1.83 27.43 6.83
C LYS A 28 1.30 26.02 6.68
N ASP A 29 0.26 25.67 7.40
CA ASP A 29 -0.39 24.36 7.29
C ASP A 29 -0.99 24.18 5.90
N GLU A 30 -1.72 25.17 5.40
CA GLU A 30 -2.22 25.20 4.02
C GLU A 30 -1.09 25.15 2.98
N LEU A 31 0.04 25.84 3.22
CA LEU A 31 1.21 25.75 2.35
C LEU A 31 1.79 24.33 2.32
N CYS A 32 1.92 23.69 3.48
CA CYS A 32 2.41 22.33 3.59
C CYS A 32 1.55 21.36 2.75
N TYR A 33 0.23 21.47 2.88
CA TYR A 33 -0.74 20.67 2.13
C TYR A 33 -0.64 20.90 0.61
N ASN A 34 -0.55 22.18 0.16
CA ASN A 34 -0.42 22.48 -1.26
C ASN A 34 0.90 21.97 -1.85
N LEU A 35 2.02 22.13 -1.15
CA LEU A 35 3.32 21.61 -1.55
C LEU A 35 3.31 20.09 -1.71
N GLU A 36 2.57 19.39 -0.87
CA GLU A 36 2.40 17.94 -1.00
C GLU A 36 1.63 17.58 -2.29
N ILE A 37 0.54 18.29 -2.59
CA ILE A 37 -0.23 18.08 -3.84
C ILE A 37 0.62 18.37 -5.07
N GLU A 38 1.45 19.41 -5.03
CA GLU A 38 2.38 19.79 -6.11
C GLU A 38 3.55 18.80 -6.25
N GLY A 39 3.76 17.92 -5.26
CA GLY A 39 4.87 16.95 -5.21
C GLY A 39 6.20 17.55 -4.73
N ASP A 40 6.23 18.80 -4.24
CA ASP A 40 7.42 19.39 -3.61
C ASP A 40 7.54 18.94 -2.15
N ILE A 41 7.75 17.63 -2.00
CA ILE A 41 7.80 16.98 -0.70
C ILE A 41 8.92 17.53 0.20
N LYS A 42 10.03 17.96 -0.39
CA LYS A 42 11.14 18.54 0.39
C LYS A 42 10.73 19.81 1.11
N ARG A 43 10.12 20.75 0.37
CA ARG A 43 9.63 21.99 0.98
C ARG A 43 8.47 21.76 1.93
N ALA A 44 7.58 20.81 1.62
CA ALA A 44 6.52 20.43 2.54
C ALA A 44 7.10 19.95 3.90
N ILE A 45 8.16 19.12 3.89
CA ILE A 45 8.87 18.68 5.10
C ILE A 45 9.47 19.87 5.86
N GLU A 46 10.11 20.83 5.17
CA GLU A 46 10.67 22.03 5.80
C GLU A 46 9.58 22.85 6.52
N VAL A 47 8.48 23.13 5.84
CA VAL A 47 7.33 23.87 6.41
C VAL A 47 6.70 23.10 7.57
N CYS A 48 6.55 21.79 7.46
CA CYS A 48 6.01 20.96 8.53
C CYS A 48 6.91 20.98 9.78
N ASN A 49 8.23 20.95 9.61
CA ASN A 49 9.17 21.10 10.73
C ASN A 49 9.04 22.49 11.43
N GLU A 50 8.84 23.57 10.65
CA GLU A 50 8.58 24.89 11.26
C GLU A 50 7.28 24.93 12.07
N LEU A 51 6.24 24.19 11.65
CA LEU A 51 4.99 24.03 12.38
C LEU A 51 5.22 23.26 13.69
N ILE A 52 6.01 22.19 13.65
CA ILE A 52 6.38 21.39 14.83
C ILE A 52 7.21 22.23 15.81
N ASP A 53 8.17 23.03 15.34
CA ASP A 53 8.97 23.92 16.19
C ASP A 53 8.09 24.90 16.99
N LYS A 54 6.97 25.35 16.43
CA LYS A 54 6.01 26.24 17.09
C LYS A 54 5.02 25.49 17.98
N ASN A 55 4.67 24.26 17.63
CA ASN A 55 3.74 23.43 18.39
C ASN A 55 4.20 21.95 18.42
N PRO A 56 5.22 21.63 19.25
CA PRO A 56 5.86 20.30 19.26
C PRO A 56 4.97 19.16 19.77
N TYR A 57 3.83 19.48 20.38
CA TYR A 57 2.86 18.50 20.90
C TYR A 57 1.65 18.30 19.97
N SER A 58 1.68 18.84 18.75
CA SER A 58 0.61 18.62 17.78
C SER A 58 0.74 17.24 17.14
N ASN A 59 -0.20 16.35 17.44
CA ASN A 59 -0.33 15.04 16.81
C ASN A 59 -0.41 15.18 15.28
N ASP A 60 -1.22 16.13 14.79
CA ASP A 60 -1.48 16.31 13.36
C ASP A 60 -0.21 16.67 12.58
N TYR A 61 0.67 17.50 13.15
CA TYR A 61 1.92 17.86 12.49
C TYR A 61 2.92 16.70 12.45
N TRP A 62 3.04 15.92 13.51
CA TRP A 62 3.86 14.73 13.53
C TRP A 62 3.32 13.66 12.58
N PHE A 63 2.00 13.49 12.51
CA PHE A 63 1.35 12.62 11.54
C PHE A 63 1.66 13.05 10.10
N THR A 64 1.50 14.35 9.80
CA THR A 64 1.79 14.91 8.48
C THR A 64 3.26 14.72 8.12
N LEU A 65 4.19 14.98 9.05
CA LEU A 65 5.62 14.78 8.83
C LEU A 65 5.96 13.31 8.52
N GLY A 66 5.40 12.38 9.30
CA GLY A 66 5.57 10.95 9.07
C GLY A 66 5.07 10.52 7.68
N ARG A 67 3.93 11.05 7.25
CA ARG A 67 3.36 10.78 5.92
C ARG A 67 4.24 11.36 4.80
N LEU A 68 4.76 12.58 4.95
CA LEU A 68 5.68 13.20 3.99
C LEU A 68 7.00 12.42 3.86
N TYR A 69 7.57 11.97 4.98
CA TYR A 69 8.75 11.11 4.95
C TYR A 69 8.46 9.75 4.30
N SER A 70 7.29 9.17 4.53
CA SER A 70 6.85 7.93 3.87
C SER A 70 6.77 8.11 2.34
N ILE A 71 6.21 9.22 1.86
CA ILE A 71 6.13 9.55 0.43
C ILE A 71 7.53 9.75 -0.17
N SER A 72 8.45 10.38 0.57
CA SER A 72 9.83 10.58 0.12
C SER A 72 10.69 9.32 0.14
N GLY A 73 10.17 8.21 0.72
CA GLY A 73 10.90 6.95 0.90
C GLY A 73 11.86 6.92 2.09
N ASP A 74 11.87 7.95 2.94
CA ASP A 74 12.66 7.99 4.18
C ASP A 74 11.86 7.33 5.31
N TYR A 75 11.71 6.00 5.21
CA TYR A 75 10.86 5.22 6.13
C TYR A 75 11.35 5.25 7.57
N GLU A 76 12.66 5.42 7.80
CA GLU A 76 13.23 5.52 9.15
C GLU A 76 12.71 6.77 9.87
N LYS A 77 12.79 7.94 9.23
CA LYS A 77 12.25 9.18 9.79
C LYS A 77 10.73 9.18 9.85
N ALA A 78 10.06 8.51 8.91
CA ALA A 78 8.61 8.35 8.98
C ALA A 78 8.19 7.59 10.25
N ILE A 79 8.89 6.50 10.58
CA ILE A 79 8.65 5.71 11.80
C ILE A 79 8.85 6.57 13.04
N GLU A 80 9.95 7.34 13.12
CA GLU A 80 10.21 8.24 14.25
C GLU A 80 9.10 9.28 14.42
N ALA A 81 8.65 9.91 13.34
CA ALA A 81 7.57 10.90 13.36
C ALA A 81 6.23 10.27 13.82
N PHE A 82 5.92 9.06 13.33
CA PHE A 82 4.74 8.33 13.79
C PHE A 82 4.84 7.90 15.26
N ASP A 83 6.04 7.58 15.75
CA ASP A 83 6.25 7.31 17.19
C ASP A 83 5.92 8.53 18.04
N PHE A 84 6.36 9.72 17.62
CA PHE A 84 6.00 10.96 18.30
C PHE A 84 4.49 11.23 18.27
N ALA A 85 3.84 11.03 17.11
CA ALA A 85 2.39 11.18 17.00
C ALA A 85 1.66 10.20 17.94
N LEU A 86 2.08 8.95 18.03
CA LEU A 86 1.50 7.93 18.93
C LEU A 86 1.72 8.24 20.42
N THR A 87 2.73 9.02 20.80
CA THR A 87 2.86 9.47 22.20
C THR A 87 1.75 10.44 22.61
N CYS A 88 1.12 11.12 21.64
CA CYS A 88 0.02 12.05 21.89
C CYS A 88 -1.34 11.35 21.82
N ASP A 89 -1.48 10.33 20.95
CA ASP A 89 -2.70 9.51 20.80
C ASP A 89 -2.31 8.07 20.43
N ASP A 90 -2.23 7.21 21.43
CA ASP A 90 -1.89 5.79 21.27
C ASP A 90 -3.06 4.92 20.76
N SER A 91 -4.26 5.48 20.72
CA SER A 91 -5.47 4.80 20.26
C SER A 91 -5.70 4.91 18.74
N ASN A 92 -4.90 5.70 18.02
CA ASN A 92 -5.08 5.94 16.60
C ASN A 92 -4.62 4.73 15.76
N GLU A 93 -5.59 3.90 15.35
CA GLU A 93 -5.35 2.66 14.57
C GLU A 93 -4.78 2.96 13.18
N GLU A 94 -5.22 4.04 12.53
CA GLU A 94 -4.72 4.42 11.20
C GLU A 94 -3.23 4.77 11.25
N LEU A 95 -2.82 5.47 12.29
CA LEU A 95 -1.43 5.83 12.53
C LEU A 95 -0.57 4.59 12.77
N LYS A 96 -1.06 3.62 13.54
CA LYS A 96 -0.39 2.32 13.73
C LYS A 96 -0.24 1.56 12.40
N ILE A 97 -1.28 1.57 11.55
CA ILE A 97 -1.23 0.93 10.23
C ILE A 97 -0.13 1.56 9.36
N LEU A 98 -0.06 2.89 9.30
CA LEU A 98 0.96 3.60 8.53
C LEU A 98 2.37 3.36 9.06
N LYS A 99 2.54 3.37 10.39
CA LYS A 99 3.82 3.01 11.01
C LYS A 99 4.25 1.59 10.66
N ALA A 100 3.33 0.62 10.78
CA ALA A 100 3.62 -0.77 10.43
C ALA A 100 3.96 -0.94 8.94
N TYR A 101 3.30 -0.19 8.05
CA TYR A 101 3.66 -0.14 6.64
C TYR A 101 5.07 0.41 6.42
N CYS A 102 5.46 1.50 7.11
CA CYS A 102 6.82 2.04 7.02
C CYS A 102 7.86 1.06 7.57
N LEU A 103 7.55 0.33 8.64
CA LEU A 103 8.40 -0.75 9.15
C LEU A 103 8.58 -1.86 8.12
N TYR A 104 7.51 -2.27 7.42
CA TYR A 104 7.56 -3.23 6.33
C TYR A 104 8.44 -2.74 5.18
N MET A 105 8.27 -1.48 4.74
CA MET A 105 9.07 -0.88 3.67
C MET A 105 10.53 -0.71 4.05
N ASN A 106 10.83 -0.55 5.35
CA ASN A 106 12.18 -0.51 5.91
C ASN A 106 12.72 -1.91 6.25
N GLU A 107 12.11 -2.96 5.71
CA GLU A 107 12.47 -4.38 5.88
C GLU A 107 12.50 -4.88 7.33
N ASN A 108 11.87 -4.14 8.26
CA ASN A 108 11.78 -4.52 9.68
C ASN A 108 10.46 -5.28 9.94
N TYR A 109 10.38 -6.47 9.32
CA TYR A 109 9.14 -7.26 9.27
C TYR A 109 8.65 -7.73 10.64
N GLU A 110 9.58 -8.06 11.56
CA GLU A 110 9.23 -8.50 12.92
C GLU A 110 8.51 -7.39 13.68
N LYS A 111 9.04 -6.16 13.66
CA LYS A 111 8.38 -5.03 14.33
C LYS A 111 7.08 -4.63 13.62
N ALA A 112 7.00 -4.74 12.30
CA ALA A 112 5.75 -4.52 11.58
C ALA A 112 4.66 -5.50 12.07
N ILE A 113 5.00 -6.77 12.24
CA ILE A 113 4.10 -7.81 12.78
C ILE A 113 3.65 -7.46 14.20
N GLU A 114 4.55 -7.00 15.06
CA GLU A 114 4.21 -6.59 16.43
C GLU A 114 3.18 -5.46 16.42
N VAL A 115 3.41 -4.43 15.61
CA VAL A 115 2.49 -3.28 15.50
C VAL A 115 1.14 -3.71 14.91
N TYR A 116 1.11 -4.53 13.83
CA TYR A 116 -0.15 -5.03 13.26
C TYR A 116 -0.96 -5.86 14.26
N ASN A 117 -0.30 -6.66 15.10
CA ASN A 117 -0.98 -7.46 16.12
C ASN A 117 -1.51 -6.63 17.30
N ASP A 118 -0.99 -5.42 17.54
CA ASP A 118 -1.46 -4.49 18.58
C ASP A 118 -2.68 -3.66 18.13
N ILE A 119 -3.06 -3.75 16.85
CA ILE A 119 -4.21 -3.01 16.33
C ILE A 119 -5.50 -3.70 16.75
N ALA A 120 -6.41 -2.94 17.39
CA ALA A 120 -7.75 -3.43 17.71
C ALA A 120 -8.57 -3.63 16.44
N THR A 121 -8.98 -4.87 16.16
CA THR A 121 -9.58 -5.24 14.89
C THR A 121 -11.10 -5.15 14.89
N THR A 122 -11.62 -4.24 14.07
CA THR A 122 -12.98 -4.36 13.51
C THR A 122 -12.91 -5.17 12.21
N ASP A 123 -14.05 -5.63 11.68
CA ASP A 123 -14.09 -6.41 10.43
C ASP A 123 -13.42 -5.67 9.27
N ASP A 124 -13.62 -4.35 9.15
CA ASP A 124 -13.02 -3.53 8.10
C ASP A 124 -11.50 -3.40 8.26
N ILE A 125 -11.02 -3.16 9.47
CA ILE A 125 -9.58 -3.10 9.78
C ILE A 125 -8.95 -4.46 9.53
N HIS A 126 -9.59 -5.55 9.94
CA HIS A 126 -9.10 -6.91 9.72
C HIS A 126 -8.88 -7.20 8.23
N ILE A 127 -9.82 -6.83 7.36
CA ILE A 127 -9.68 -6.99 5.91
C ILE A 127 -8.48 -6.19 5.36
N ARG A 128 -8.22 -5.00 5.89
CA ARG A 128 -7.13 -4.13 5.44
C ARG A 128 -5.75 -4.60 5.90
N ILE A 129 -5.62 -5.03 7.15
CA ILE A 129 -4.30 -5.36 7.75
C ILE A 129 -3.87 -6.80 7.50
N THR A 130 -4.81 -7.75 7.38
CA THR A 130 -4.46 -9.17 7.23
C THR A 130 -3.56 -9.46 6.01
N PRO A 131 -3.80 -8.88 4.82
CA PRO A 131 -2.89 -9.06 3.68
C PRO A 131 -1.47 -8.55 3.97
N LEU A 132 -1.34 -7.39 4.62
CA LEU A 132 -0.06 -6.76 4.96
C LEU A 132 0.71 -7.58 6.01
N LEU A 133 -0.01 -8.06 7.03
CA LEU A 133 0.54 -8.98 8.03
C LEU A 133 1.01 -10.30 7.41
N ALA A 134 0.23 -10.85 6.49
CA ALA A 134 0.61 -12.06 5.76
C ALA A 134 1.85 -11.83 4.87
N GLU A 135 1.98 -10.66 4.24
CA GLU A 135 3.18 -10.29 3.49
C GLU A 135 4.43 -10.23 4.37
N CYS A 136 4.33 -9.67 5.58
CA CYS A 136 5.43 -9.69 6.54
C CYS A 136 5.86 -11.14 6.85
N TYR A 137 4.91 -12.04 7.10
CA TYR A 137 5.23 -13.46 7.33
C TYR A 137 5.84 -14.13 6.09
N ILE A 138 5.38 -13.80 4.88
CA ILE A 138 5.95 -14.31 3.63
C ILE A 138 7.40 -13.83 3.45
N LYS A 139 7.71 -12.58 3.80
CA LYS A 139 9.07 -12.03 3.76
C LYS A 139 10.02 -12.73 4.74
N LEU A 140 9.49 -13.16 5.87
CA LEU A 140 10.21 -13.98 6.88
C LEU A 140 10.15 -15.49 6.58
N GLU A 141 9.71 -15.89 5.39
CA GLU A 141 9.56 -17.30 4.96
C GLU A 141 8.64 -18.13 5.89
N ASN A 142 7.84 -17.48 6.73
CA ASN A 142 6.86 -18.15 7.59
C ASN A 142 5.54 -18.38 6.86
N TYR A 143 5.61 -19.21 5.81
CA TYR A 143 4.48 -19.48 4.91
C TYR A 143 3.28 -20.13 5.61
N GLU A 144 3.51 -20.89 6.69
CA GLU A 144 2.41 -21.52 7.46
C GLU A 144 1.52 -20.47 8.13
N LYS A 145 2.10 -19.46 8.78
CA LYS A 145 1.30 -18.39 9.40
C LYS A 145 0.59 -17.55 8.35
N ALA A 146 1.29 -17.18 7.28
CA ALA A 146 0.70 -16.44 6.17
C ALA A 146 -0.48 -17.21 5.53
N TYR A 147 -0.31 -18.52 5.31
CA TYR A 147 -1.37 -19.40 4.78
C TYR A 147 -2.62 -19.38 5.66
N VAL A 148 -2.47 -19.53 6.98
CA VAL A 148 -3.63 -19.54 7.91
C VAL A 148 -4.39 -18.22 7.84
N LEU A 149 -3.69 -17.09 7.85
CA LEU A 149 -4.28 -15.74 7.77
C LEU A 149 -5.04 -15.54 6.46
N LEU A 150 -4.39 -15.81 5.33
CA LEU A 150 -4.97 -15.61 4.00
C LEU A 150 -6.14 -16.57 3.72
N LYS A 151 -6.05 -17.82 4.20
CA LYS A 151 -7.14 -18.80 4.09
C LYS A 151 -8.39 -18.33 4.79
N GLU A 152 -8.24 -17.85 6.03
CA GLU A 152 -9.38 -17.36 6.81
C GLU A 152 -9.98 -16.09 6.19
N LEU A 153 -9.14 -15.16 5.74
CA LEU A 153 -9.58 -13.95 5.03
C LEU A 153 -10.39 -14.29 3.78
N LEU A 154 -9.90 -15.21 2.93
CA LEU A 154 -10.59 -15.64 1.70
C LEU A 154 -11.86 -16.44 2.00
N ARG A 155 -11.92 -17.18 3.12
CA ARG A 155 -13.12 -17.91 3.56
C ARG A 155 -14.25 -16.97 3.94
N GLN A 156 -13.92 -15.87 4.65
CA GLN A 156 -14.87 -14.86 5.10
C GLN A 156 -15.31 -13.96 3.94
N ASN A 157 -14.40 -13.63 3.03
CA ASN A 157 -14.56 -12.62 1.97
C ASN A 157 -14.33 -13.22 0.58
N ARG A 158 -15.29 -14.00 0.06
CA ARG A 158 -15.17 -14.76 -1.20
C ARG A 158 -15.05 -13.93 -2.49
N GLN A 159 -15.26 -12.63 -2.42
CA GLN A 159 -15.25 -11.72 -3.57
C GLN A 159 -14.26 -10.55 -3.39
N LEU A 160 -13.17 -10.77 -2.66
CA LEU A 160 -12.10 -9.76 -2.58
C LEU A 160 -11.59 -9.44 -3.99
N LYS A 161 -11.60 -8.15 -4.33
CA LYS A 161 -11.16 -7.65 -5.64
C LYS A 161 -9.67 -7.28 -5.66
N ASP A 162 -8.87 -7.97 -4.86
CA ASP A 162 -7.42 -7.80 -4.82
C ASP A 162 -6.74 -9.11 -5.21
N SER A 163 -6.12 -9.08 -6.39
CA SER A 163 -5.42 -10.24 -6.95
C SER A 163 -4.16 -10.63 -6.16
N SER A 164 -3.54 -9.68 -5.44
CA SER A 164 -2.32 -9.93 -4.66
C SER A 164 -2.57 -10.93 -3.53
N ILE A 165 -3.75 -10.86 -2.89
CA ILE A 165 -4.16 -11.77 -1.83
C ILE A 165 -4.21 -13.21 -2.33
N TYR A 166 -4.81 -13.43 -3.53
CA TYR A 166 -4.85 -14.77 -4.14
C TYR A 166 -3.46 -15.26 -4.52
N ILE A 167 -2.63 -14.40 -5.09
CA ILE A 167 -1.26 -14.74 -5.49
C ILE A 167 -0.43 -15.14 -4.25
N ASN A 168 -0.51 -14.37 -3.18
CA ASN A 168 0.17 -14.67 -1.92
C ASN A 168 -0.36 -15.96 -1.27
N TYR A 169 -1.67 -16.20 -1.31
CA TYR A 169 -2.26 -17.44 -0.82
C TYR A 169 -1.78 -18.66 -1.62
N ILE A 170 -1.79 -18.57 -2.96
CA ILE A 170 -1.30 -19.64 -3.86
C ILE A 170 0.18 -19.93 -3.54
N ARG A 171 1.00 -18.88 -3.42
CA ARG A 171 2.41 -19.02 -3.03
C ARG A 171 2.57 -19.75 -1.70
N CYS A 172 1.81 -19.36 -0.68
CA CYS A 172 1.86 -20.03 0.63
C CYS A 172 1.42 -21.50 0.53
N CYS A 173 0.42 -21.81 -0.29
CA CYS A 173 -0.01 -23.20 -0.52
C CYS A 173 1.11 -24.03 -1.15
N VAL A 174 1.78 -23.52 -2.18
CA VAL A 174 2.92 -24.21 -2.84
C VAL A 174 4.06 -24.44 -1.86
N GLU A 175 4.50 -23.39 -1.18
CA GLU A 175 5.65 -23.48 -0.22
C GLU A 175 5.36 -24.40 0.98
N THR A 176 4.10 -24.67 1.26
CA THR A 176 3.66 -25.58 2.35
C THR A 176 3.20 -26.94 1.86
N GLY A 177 3.38 -27.26 0.56
CA GLY A 177 3.04 -28.57 -0.04
C GLY A 177 1.54 -28.83 -0.17
N ARG A 178 0.72 -27.78 -0.31
CA ARG A 178 -0.75 -27.84 -0.46
C ARG A 178 -1.16 -27.64 -1.92
N ASP A 179 -0.60 -28.45 -2.83
CA ASP A 179 -0.71 -28.28 -4.29
C ASP A 179 -2.16 -28.29 -4.80
N LYS A 180 -3.02 -29.09 -4.20
CA LYS A 180 -4.44 -29.12 -4.57
C LYS A 180 -5.14 -27.80 -4.22
N GLU A 181 -4.90 -27.25 -3.02
CA GLU A 181 -5.48 -25.97 -2.62
C GLU A 181 -4.92 -24.82 -3.48
N ALA A 182 -3.62 -24.87 -3.82
CA ALA A 182 -3.00 -23.91 -4.74
C ALA A 182 -3.68 -23.92 -6.12
N SER A 183 -3.91 -25.10 -6.68
CA SER A 183 -4.55 -25.27 -7.98
C SER A 183 -6.02 -24.79 -7.96
N ASP A 184 -6.77 -25.12 -6.93
CA ASP A 184 -8.17 -24.68 -6.76
C ASP A 184 -8.25 -23.15 -6.62
N ALA A 185 -7.36 -22.56 -5.84
CA ALA A 185 -7.27 -21.11 -5.66
C ALA A 185 -6.87 -20.38 -6.94
N LEU A 186 -5.94 -20.95 -7.71
CA LEU A 186 -5.50 -20.40 -9.01
C LEU A 186 -6.64 -20.41 -10.02
N MET A 187 -7.41 -21.50 -10.09
CA MET A 187 -8.60 -21.56 -10.97
C MET A 187 -9.67 -20.54 -10.54
N GLN A 188 -9.89 -20.34 -9.24
CA GLN A 188 -10.79 -19.30 -8.75
C GLN A 188 -10.27 -17.89 -9.12
N ALA A 189 -9.01 -17.60 -8.86
CA ALA A 189 -8.38 -16.34 -9.17
C ALA A 189 -8.45 -16.00 -10.67
N SER A 190 -8.22 -16.98 -11.55
CA SER A 190 -8.29 -16.78 -13.00
C SER A 190 -9.69 -16.42 -13.53
N ARG A 191 -10.74 -16.76 -12.78
CA ARG A 191 -12.14 -16.37 -13.10
C ARG A 191 -12.45 -14.97 -12.58
N LEU A 192 -11.92 -14.60 -11.39
CA LEU A 192 -12.13 -13.29 -10.79
C LEU A 192 -11.30 -12.20 -11.48
N PHE A 193 -10.10 -12.56 -11.93
CA PHE A 193 -9.12 -11.65 -12.54
C PHE A 193 -8.69 -12.14 -13.93
N PRO A 194 -9.60 -12.17 -14.91
CA PRO A 194 -9.36 -12.84 -16.21
C PRO A 194 -8.29 -12.18 -17.08
N LYS A 195 -7.85 -10.96 -16.74
CA LYS A 195 -6.82 -10.19 -17.44
C LYS A 195 -5.54 -10.00 -16.61
N ASN A 196 -5.45 -10.60 -15.43
CA ASN A 196 -4.25 -10.45 -14.58
C ASN A 196 -3.12 -11.32 -15.14
N ILE A 197 -2.08 -10.65 -15.65
CA ILE A 197 -0.92 -11.27 -16.33
C ILE A 197 -0.25 -12.32 -15.42
N ARG A 198 -0.05 -12.02 -14.14
CA ARG A 198 0.63 -12.90 -13.19
C ARG A 198 -0.18 -14.17 -12.92
N ILE A 199 -1.50 -14.04 -12.77
CA ILE A 199 -2.41 -15.19 -12.58
C ILE A 199 -2.45 -16.05 -13.85
N LEU A 200 -2.53 -15.44 -15.03
CA LEU A 200 -2.54 -16.17 -16.30
C LEU A 200 -1.22 -16.89 -16.56
N SER A 201 -0.08 -16.28 -16.21
CA SER A 201 1.23 -16.93 -16.30
C SER A 201 1.32 -18.15 -15.38
N LEU A 202 0.89 -18.02 -14.13
CA LEU A 202 0.86 -19.13 -13.18
C LEU A 202 -0.06 -20.27 -13.68
N LEU A 203 -1.21 -19.91 -14.25
CA LEU A 203 -2.16 -20.88 -14.79
C LEU A 203 -1.56 -21.67 -15.98
N ALA A 204 -0.92 -20.97 -16.90
CA ALA A 204 -0.26 -21.61 -18.04
C ALA A 204 0.85 -22.58 -17.60
N LEU A 205 1.69 -22.14 -16.66
CA LEU A 205 2.76 -22.98 -16.08
C LEU A 205 2.19 -24.23 -15.39
N THR A 206 1.14 -24.04 -14.55
CA THR A 206 0.50 -25.17 -13.84
C THR A 206 -0.08 -26.20 -14.82
N TYR A 207 -0.70 -25.77 -15.93
CA TYR A 207 -1.21 -26.70 -16.95
C TYR A 207 -0.07 -27.42 -17.69
N LEU A 208 1.05 -26.74 -17.98
CA LEU A 208 2.23 -27.36 -18.59
C LEU A 208 2.83 -28.44 -17.66
N GLU A 209 3.00 -28.15 -16.40
CA GLU A 209 3.52 -29.09 -15.40
C GLU A 209 2.63 -30.33 -15.24
N ASN A 210 1.32 -30.16 -15.38
CA ASN A 210 0.35 -31.25 -15.34
C ASN A 210 0.21 -32.00 -16.69
N GLY A 211 0.93 -31.60 -17.74
CA GLY A 211 0.88 -32.20 -19.06
C GLY A 211 -0.38 -31.88 -19.86
N ASP A 212 -1.17 -30.89 -19.46
CA ASP A 212 -2.38 -30.46 -20.17
C ASP A 212 -2.04 -29.35 -21.18
N GLU A 213 -1.38 -29.75 -22.28
CA GLU A 213 -0.89 -28.83 -23.30
C GLU A 213 -1.99 -27.96 -23.91
N HIS A 214 -3.21 -28.51 -24.09
CA HIS A 214 -4.32 -27.76 -24.69
C HIS A 214 -4.74 -26.58 -23.79
N LYS A 215 -4.91 -26.80 -22.48
CA LYS A 215 -5.26 -25.72 -21.53
C LYS A 215 -4.10 -24.77 -21.31
N ALA A 216 -2.86 -25.25 -21.37
CA ALA A 216 -1.69 -24.40 -21.32
C ALA A 216 -1.66 -23.42 -22.50
N MET A 217 -1.93 -23.89 -23.73
CA MET A 217 -2.06 -23.02 -24.91
C MET A 217 -3.17 -21.98 -24.73
N GLU A 218 -4.37 -22.40 -24.33
CA GLU A 218 -5.49 -21.46 -24.08
C GLU A 218 -5.13 -20.39 -23.05
N ALA A 219 -4.50 -20.78 -21.94
CA ALA A 219 -4.06 -19.82 -20.91
C ALA A 219 -2.98 -18.86 -21.44
N THR A 220 -2.09 -19.36 -22.29
CA THR A 220 -1.02 -18.57 -22.93
C THR A 220 -1.60 -17.57 -23.94
N GLU A 221 -2.58 -17.95 -24.75
CA GLU A 221 -3.28 -17.02 -25.64
C GLU A 221 -3.98 -15.89 -24.90
N ARG A 222 -4.64 -16.21 -23.79
CA ARG A 222 -5.24 -15.20 -22.89
C ARG A 222 -4.19 -14.27 -22.29
N LEU A 223 -3.02 -14.80 -21.94
CA LEU A 223 -1.90 -14.02 -21.43
C LEU A 223 -1.39 -13.02 -22.48
N PHE A 224 -1.16 -13.46 -23.73
CA PHE A 224 -0.74 -12.56 -24.80
C PHE A 224 -1.78 -11.48 -25.07
N THR A 225 -3.06 -11.85 -25.14
CA THR A 225 -4.14 -10.87 -25.32
C THR A 225 -4.17 -9.83 -24.19
N ALA A 226 -3.86 -10.22 -22.95
CA ALA A 226 -3.80 -9.29 -21.82
C ALA A 226 -2.57 -8.38 -21.88
N LEU A 227 -1.43 -8.88 -22.37
CA LEU A 227 -0.20 -8.11 -22.58
C LEU A 227 -0.39 -7.05 -23.67
N ASP A 228 -0.94 -7.42 -24.84
CA ASP A 228 -1.24 -6.49 -25.94
C ASP A 228 -2.11 -5.31 -25.46
N GLN A 229 -3.13 -5.58 -24.63
CA GLN A 229 -4.00 -4.54 -24.08
C GLN A 229 -3.29 -3.58 -23.10
N VAL A 230 -2.20 -3.98 -22.48
CA VAL A 230 -1.38 -3.11 -21.63
C VAL A 230 -0.46 -2.23 -22.48
N GLU A 231 0.12 -2.79 -23.54
CA GLU A 231 0.96 -2.04 -24.48
C GLU A 231 0.16 -0.97 -25.22
N ASP A 232 -1.04 -1.30 -25.71
CA ASP A 232 -1.94 -0.36 -26.39
C ASP A 232 -2.31 0.84 -25.49
N LYS A 233 -2.63 0.59 -24.20
CA LYS A 233 -2.91 1.67 -23.23
C LYS A 233 -1.71 2.56 -22.96
N GLN A 234 -0.51 2.00 -22.87
CA GLN A 234 0.70 2.80 -22.68
C GLN A 234 1.01 3.67 -23.90
N GLN A 235 0.63 3.26 -25.12
CA GLN A 235 0.78 4.08 -26.32
C GLN A 235 -0.26 5.21 -26.38
N GLU A 236 -1.52 4.96 -25.97
CA GLU A 236 -2.56 5.98 -25.91
C GLU A 236 -2.28 7.07 -24.85
N ASP A 237 -1.60 6.72 -23.75
CA ASP A 237 -1.21 7.68 -22.70
C ASP A 237 -0.02 8.57 -23.10
N PHE A 238 0.67 8.28 -24.22
CA PHE A 238 1.80 9.05 -24.76
C PHE A 238 1.45 9.90 -25.98
N GLU A 239 0.23 9.82 -26.55
CA GLU A 239 -0.30 10.66 -27.63
C GLU A 239 -1.21 11.78 -27.09
#